data_d6d8a0edc780aed3f9ceeb456dae53c0
#
_entry.id   d6d8a0edc780aed3f9ceeb456dae53c0
#
_cell.length_a   1.000
_cell.length_b   1.000
_cell.length_c   1.000
_cell.angle_alpha   90.00
_cell.angle_beta   90.00
_cell.angle_gamma   90.00
#
_symmetry.space_group_name_H-M   'P 1'
#
loop_
_entity.id
_entity.type
_entity.pdbx_description
1 polymer ?
#
loop_
_entity_poly.entity_id
_entity_poly.type
_entity_poly.pdbx_seq_one_letter_code
_entity_poly.pdbx_strand_id
1 'polypeptide(L)'
;MIEIKNLYKSFDGKDVLKDINATFLNGQTNLIIGQSGSGKTVLMKNIGGLLTPTKGNIFYDGRDFCTISKKEKILLRREMGMIFQSAALFDSLSVLENVMFPLNMFSDDPYEDRVKRARLCLSRVDLNGTDDKFPGEISGGMQKRVAIARAIALQPKYLFCDEPNSGLDPKTSIVIDELIAGITHEDNITTIVNTHDMNSVMGIGENIIFICEGRAEWTGSNKDIMDTNNKNLEDFIFASDILRHVKKEHDRNKLI
;
A
#
# COMPACT_ATOMS: atom_id res chain seq x y z
N MET A 1 0.09 13.26 4.89
CA MET A 1 -1.26 12.80 5.30
C MET A 1 -2.21 12.84 4.12
N ILE A 2 -3.07 11.83 3.98
CA ILE A 2 -4.13 11.80 2.95
C ILE A 2 -5.48 11.76 3.66
N GLU A 3 -6.40 12.64 3.27
CA GLU A 3 -7.78 12.66 3.78
C GLU A 3 -8.76 12.43 2.64
N ILE A 4 -9.77 11.62 2.90
CA ILE A 4 -10.89 11.36 1.98
C ILE A 4 -12.16 11.87 2.62
N LYS A 5 -12.95 12.65 1.85
CA LYS A 5 -14.22 13.23 2.32
C LYS A 5 -15.35 12.90 1.34
N ASN A 6 -16.35 12.18 1.84
CA ASN A 6 -17.60 11.81 1.16
C ASN A 6 -17.35 11.24 -0.26
N LEU A 7 -16.38 10.31 -0.38
CA LEU A 7 -15.99 9.76 -1.67
C LEU A 7 -16.97 8.70 -2.15
N TYR A 8 -17.45 8.90 -3.37
CA TYR A 8 -18.25 7.93 -4.13
C TYR A 8 -17.55 7.55 -5.42
N LYS A 9 -17.69 6.31 -5.83
CA LYS A 9 -17.27 5.83 -7.15
C LYS A 9 -18.33 4.90 -7.72
N SER A 10 -18.84 5.27 -8.89
CA SER A 10 -19.81 4.48 -9.64
C SER A 10 -19.22 4.09 -11.00
N PHE A 11 -19.64 2.93 -11.51
CA PHE A 11 -19.43 2.47 -12.87
C PHE A 11 -20.79 2.02 -13.44
N ASP A 12 -21.16 2.51 -14.59
CA ASP A 12 -22.40 2.16 -15.29
C ASP A 12 -23.65 2.25 -14.37
N GLY A 13 -23.70 3.29 -13.54
CA GLY A 13 -24.81 3.52 -12.61
C GLY A 13 -24.78 2.68 -11.32
N LYS A 14 -23.80 1.78 -11.15
CA LYS A 14 -23.66 0.98 -9.95
C LYS A 14 -22.59 1.59 -9.03
N ASP A 15 -22.99 1.90 -7.79
CA ASP A 15 -22.08 2.43 -6.77
C ASP A 15 -21.20 1.31 -6.21
N VAL A 16 -19.88 1.46 -6.41
CA VAL A 16 -18.85 0.56 -5.86
C VAL A 16 -18.28 1.11 -4.56
N LEU A 17 -18.09 2.44 -4.46
CA LEU A 17 -17.75 3.13 -3.21
C LEU A 17 -18.87 4.09 -2.84
N LYS A 18 -19.23 4.09 -1.55
CA LYS A 18 -20.40 4.77 -1.01
C LYS A 18 -20.02 5.54 0.25
N ASP A 19 -19.86 6.85 0.13
CA ASP A 19 -19.59 7.74 1.25
C ASP A 19 -18.36 7.35 2.08
N ILE A 20 -17.25 7.09 1.40
CA ILE A 20 -16.01 6.78 2.10
C ILE A 20 -15.44 8.05 2.73
N ASN A 21 -15.21 7.99 4.03
CA ASN A 21 -14.50 8.99 4.81
C ASN A 21 -13.34 8.28 5.52
N ALA A 22 -12.11 8.77 5.33
CA ALA A 22 -10.91 8.12 5.84
C ALA A 22 -9.74 9.08 5.96
N THR A 23 -8.85 8.82 6.90
CA THR A 23 -7.59 9.53 7.06
C THR A 23 -6.44 8.55 7.12
N PHE A 24 -5.41 8.78 6.29
CA PHE A 24 -4.18 8.00 6.25
C PHE A 24 -3.04 8.86 6.81
N LEU A 25 -2.40 8.36 7.84
CA LEU A 25 -1.45 9.12 8.66
C LEU A 25 -0.03 9.01 8.10
N ASN A 26 0.76 10.08 8.27
CA ASN A 26 2.17 10.11 7.92
C ASN A 26 2.98 9.19 8.84
N GLY A 27 4.05 8.61 8.30
CA GLY A 27 4.98 7.77 9.05
C GLY A 27 4.36 6.51 9.61
N GLN A 28 3.19 6.10 9.09
CA GLN A 28 2.46 4.92 9.51
C GLN A 28 2.09 4.04 8.33
N THR A 29 2.01 2.74 8.59
CA THR A 29 1.41 1.77 7.68
C THR A 29 -0.10 1.79 7.84
N ASN A 30 -0.77 2.38 6.86
CA ASN A 30 -2.22 2.45 6.81
C ASN A 30 -2.73 1.30 5.94
N LEU A 31 -3.59 0.44 6.47
CA LEU A 31 -4.12 -0.71 5.76
C LEU A 31 -5.57 -0.50 5.31
N ILE A 32 -5.86 -0.90 4.08
CA ILE A 32 -7.24 -1.05 3.59
C ILE A 32 -7.53 -2.55 3.53
N ILE A 33 -8.44 -3.03 4.36
CA ILE A 33 -8.81 -4.44 4.46
C ILE A 33 -10.28 -4.68 4.11
N GLY A 34 -10.66 -5.92 3.85
CA GLY A 34 -12.04 -6.33 3.54
C GLY A 34 -12.09 -7.49 2.57
N GLN A 35 -13.27 -8.03 2.36
CA GLN A 35 -13.50 -9.16 1.47
C GLN A 35 -13.16 -8.83 0.01
N SER A 36 -12.94 -9.87 -0.82
CA SER A 36 -12.82 -9.69 -2.27
C SER A 36 -14.10 -9.04 -2.82
N GLY A 37 -13.94 -8.07 -3.71
CA GLY A 37 -15.07 -7.33 -4.28
C GLY A 37 -15.65 -6.21 -3.39
N SER A 38 -15.16 -5.98 -2.17
CA SER A 38 -15.67 -4.91 -1.29
C SER A 38 -15.36 -3.48 -1.76
N GLY A 39 -14.48 -3.29 -2.76
CA GLY A 39 -14.13 -1.99 -3.31
C GLY A 39 -12.71 -1.49 -2.99
N LYS A 40 -11.87 -2.27 -2.27
CA LYS A 40 -10.52 -1.89 -1.84
C LYS A 40 -9.62 -1.39 -2.98
N THR A 41 -9.47 -2.19 -4.04
CA THR A 41 -8.66 -1.83 -5.21
C THR A 41 -9.20 -0.58 -5.93
N VAL A 42 -10.54 -0.41 -5.96
CA VAL A 42 -11.17 0.79 -6.52
C VAL A 42 -10.84 2.01 -5.66
N LEU A 43 -10.89 1.87 -4.33
CA LEU A 43 -10.49 2.93 -3.39
C LEU A 43 -9.00 3.28 -3.59
N MET A 44 -8.11 2.29 -3.59
CA MET A 44 -6.68 2.47 -3.83
C MET A 44 -6.42 3.21 -5.15
N LYS A 45 -7.09 2.82 -6.24
CA LYS A 45 -6.94 3.48 -7.56
C LYS A 45 -7.46 4.93 -7.56
N ASN A 46 -8.50 5.25 -6.79
CA ASN A 46 -8.97 6.63 -6.62
C ASN A 46 -7.93 7.46 -5.84
N ILE A 47 -7.42 6.93 -4.73
CA ILE A 47 -6.40 7.61 -3.93
C ILE A 47 -5.10 7.75 -4.75
N GLY A 48 -4.62 6.72 -5.42
CA GLY A 48 -3.42 6.79 -6.28
C GLY A 48 -3.59 7.64 -7.55
N GLY A 49 -4.76 8.27 -7.75
CA GLY A 49 -5.02 9.15 -8.90
C GLY A 49 -5.12 8.43 -10.25
N LEU A 50 -5.33 7.10 -10.24
CA LEU A 50 -5.57 6.27 -11.45
C LEU A 50 -7.04 6.30 -11.87
N LEU A 51 -7.95 6.56 -10.93
CA LEU A 51 -9.36 6.78 -11.17
C LEU A 51 -9.77 8.14 -10.61
N THR A 52 -10.77 8.76 -11.23
CA THR A 52 -11.41 9.98 -10.71
C THR A 52 -12.65 9.59 -9.90
N PRO A 53 -12.84 10.11 -8.69
CA PRO A 53 -14.07 9.94 -7.92
C PRO A 53 -15.29 10.41 -8.71
N THR A 54 -16.45 9.79 -8.48
CA THR A 54 -17.74 10.29 -9.01
C THR A 54 -18.22 11.49 -8.20
N LYS A 55 -17.99 11.47 -6.86
CA LYS A 55 -18.26 12.58 -5.93
C LYS A 55 -17.23 12.52 -4.79
N GLY A 56 -17.11 13.61 -4.05
CA GLY A 56 -16.22 13.74 -2.90
C GLY A 56 -14.81 14.19 -3.29
N ASN A 57 -13.95 14.32 -2.30
CA ASN A 57 -12.63 14.93 -2.44
C ASN A 57 -11.55 14.06 -1.80
N ILE A 58 -10.33 14.15 -2.34
CA ILE A 58 -9.13 13.51 -1.81
C ILE A 58 -8.09 14.60 -1.60
N PHE A 59 -7.64 14.76 -0.36
CA PHE A 59 -6.67 15.79 0.02
C PHE A 59 -5.31 15.16 0.32
N TYR A 60 -4.25 15.73 -0.23
CA TYR A 60 -2.86 15.37 0.03
C TYR A 60 -2.18 16.56 0.74
N ASP A 61 -1.94 16.43 2.03
CA ASP A 61 -1.44 17.53 2.87
C ASP A 61 -2.22 18.84 2.61
N GLY A 62 -3.56 18.76 2.61
CA GLY A 62 -4.48 19.86 2.34
C GLY A 62 -4.69 20.24 0.86
N ARG A 63 -3.92 19.67 -0.09
CA ARG A 63 -4.11 19.90 -1.54
C ARG A 63 -5.24 19.02 -2.06
N ASP A 64 -6.35 19.60 -2.51
CA ASP A 64 -7.48 18.86 -3.08
C ASP A 64 -7.16 18.34 -4.48
N PHE A 65 -6.88 17.04 -4.58
CA PHE A 65 -6.55 16.37 -5.85
C PHE A 65 -7.65 16.48 -6.91
N CYS A 66 -8.91 16.63 -6.50
CA CYS A 66 -10.02 16.72 -7.45
C CYS A 66 -10.05 18.07 -8.18
N THR A 67 -9.63 19.15 -7.52
CA THR A 67 -9.76 20.53 -8.00
C THR A 67 -8.46 21.15 -8.54
N ILE A 68 -7.28 20.65 -8.13
CA ILE A 68 -5.99 21.16 -8.63
C ILE A 68 -5.83 20.97 -10.14
N SER A 69 -5.02 21.84 -10.76
CA SER A 69 -4.75 21.84 -12.19
C SER A 69 -4.05 20.53 -12.66
N LYS A 70 -4.10 20.27 -13.97
CA LYS A 70 -3.39 19.11 -14.56
C LYS A 70 -1.88 19.15 -14.29
N LYS A 71 -1.27 20.34 -14.29
CA LYS A 71 0.16 20.54 -14.00
C LYS A 71 0.49 20.16 -12.54
N GLU A 72 -0.32 20.60 -11.60
CA GLU A 72 -0.17 20.25 -10.18
C GLU A 72 -0.40 18.75 -9.93
N LYS A 73 -1.36 18.11 -10.63
CA LYS A 73 -1.55 16.65 -10.58
C LYS A 73 -0.30 15.87 -11.03
N ILE A 74 0.40 16.35 -12.07
CA ILE A 74 1.64 15.73 -12.53
C ILE A 74 2.72 15.86 -11.44
N LEU A 75 2.86 17.03 -10.82
CA LEU A 75 3.83 17.24 -9.74
C LEU A 75 3.50 16.37 -8.52
N LEU A 76 2.23 16.31 -8.13
CA LEU A 76 1.81 15.46 -7.01
C LEU A 76 2.07 13.97 -7.27
N ARG A 77 1.89 13.50 -8.52
CA ARG A 77 2.20 12.09 -8.87
C ARG A 77 3.68 11.75 -8.76
N ARG A 78 4.59 12.71 -8.89
CA ARG A 78 6.03 12.49 -8.63
C ARG A 78 6.31 12.25 -7.15
N GLU A 79 5.43 12.71 -6.26
CA GLU A 79 5.51 12.45 -4.81
C GLU A 79 4.92 11.08 -4.43
N MET A 80 4.45 10.27 -5.40
CA MET A 80 3.80 8.98 -5.19
C MET A 80 4.66 7.84 -5.71
N GLY A 81 4.87 6.82 -4.87
CA GLY A 81 5.38 5.51 -5.26
C GLY A 81 4.25 4.49 -5.34
N MET A 82 4.34 3.53 -6.25
CA MET A 82 3.31 2.49 -6.38
C MET A 82 3.92 1.11 -6.56
N ILE A 83 3.44 0.16 -5.79
CA ILE A 83 3.78 -1.26 -5.84
C ILE A 83 2.51 -2.01 -6.24
N PHE A 84 2.57 -2.72 -7.37
CA PHE A 84 1.46 -3.49 -7.91
C PHE A 84 1.54 -4.96 -7.48
N GLN A 85 0.42 -5.63 -7.47
CA GLN A 85 0.29 -7.04 -7.12
C GLN A 85 1.25 -7.95 -7.92
N SER A 86 1.47 -7.68 -9.20
CA SER A 86 2.38 -8.44 -10.07
C SER A 86 3.82 -7.96 -10.08
N ALA A 87 4.23 -7.05 -9.15
CA ALA A 87 5.48 -6.28 -9.21
C ALA A 87 5.60 -5.35 -10.44
N ALA A 88 5.00 -5.70 -11.56
CA ALA A 88 4.97 -4.93 -12.82
C ALA A 88 6.36 -4.42 -13.26
N LEU A 89 7.36 -5.29 -13.18
CA LEU A 89 8.70 -5.01 -13.70
C LEU A 89 8.71 -5.07 -15.23
N PHE A 90 9.60 -4.32 -15.84
CA PHE A 90 9.86 -4.40 -17.26
C PHE A 90 10.81 -5.57 -17.52
N ASP A 91 10.36 -6.61 -18.19
CA ASP A 91 11.14 -7.82 -18.48
C ASP A 91 12.36 -7.55 -19.37
N SER A 92 12.31 -6.51 -20.19
CA SER A 92 13.39 -6.07 -21.08
C SER A 92 14.45 -5.20 -20.40
N LEU A 93 14.26 -4.84 -19.14
CA LEU A 93 15.18 -4.03 -18.35
C LEU A 93 15.82 -4.87 -17.25
N SER A 94 17.09 -4.60 -16.95
CA SER A 94 17.76 -5.21 -15.80
C SER A 94 17.15 -4.73 -14.47
N VAL A 95 17.54 -5.34 -13.36
CA VAL A 95 17.15 -4.94 -11.99
C VAL A 95 17.51 -3.47 -11.75
N LEU A 96 18.73 -3.07 -12.05
CA LEU A 96 19.18 -1.68 -11.89
C LEU A 96 18.34 -0.74 -12.77
N GLU A 97 18.14 -1.07 -14.04
CA GLU A 97 17.38 -0.26 -14.98
C GLU A 97 15.91 -0.12 -14.60
N ASN A 98 15.31 -1.18 -14.04
CA ASN A 98 13.96 -1.11 -13.48
C ASN A 98 13.87 -0.07 -12.35
N VAL A 99 14.84 -0.04 -11.43
CA VAL A 99 14.87 0.94 -10.34
C VAL A 99 15.20 2.34 -10.85
N MET A 100 16.07 2.45 -11.86
CA MET A 100 16.39 3.72 -12.51
C MET A 100 15.26 4.30 -13.36
N PHE A 101 14.29 3.51 -13.76
CA PHE A 101 13.23 3.94 -14.69
C PHE A 101 12.53 5.23 -14.25
N PRO A 102 11.99 5.37 -13.02
CA PRO A 102 11.38 6.64 -12.59
C PRO A 102 12.39 7.78 -12.48
N LEU A 103 13.64 7.52 -12.12
CA LEU A 103 14.69 8.52 -12.09
C LEU A 103 14.98 9.06 -13.50
N ASN A 104 15.05 8.17 -14.50
CA ASN A 104 15.27 8.57 -15.90
C ASN A 104 14.11 9.39 -16.47
N MET A 105 12.88 9.17 -15.97
CA MET A 105 11.69 9.88 -16.43
C MET A 105 11.49 11.24 -15.76
N PHE A 106 11.91 11.40 -14.51
CA PHE A 106 11.46 12.50 -13.68
C PHE A 106 12.57 13.25 -12.92
N SER A 107 13.81 12.76 -12.93
CA SER A 107 14.96 13.46 -12.32
C SER A 107 15.81 14.13 -13.40
N ASP A 108 16.28 15.33 -13.11
CA ASP A 108 17.26 16.06 -13.91
C ASP A 108 18.71 15.80 -13.43
N ASP A 109 18.90 14.89 -12.45
CA ASP A 109 20.20 14.55 -11.90
C ASP A 109 21.12 13.90 -12.96
N PRO A 110 22.47 14.08 -12.85
CA PRO A 110 23.44 13.37 -13.67
C PRO A 110 23.25 11.85 -13.62
N TYR A 111 23.60 11.16 -14.70
CA TYR A 111 23.45 9.70 -14.80
C TYR A 111 24.10 8.95 -13.63
N GLU A 112 25.32 9.33 -13.25
CA GLU A 112 26.07 8.74 -12.14
C GLU A 112 25.32 8.83 -10.80
N ASP A 113 24.65 9.94 -10.54
CA ASP A 113 23.90 10.16 -9.30
C ASP A 113 22.61 9.36 -9.30
N ARG A 114 21.94 9.21 -10.46
CA ARG A 114 20.80 8.30 -10.63
C ARG A 114 21.17 6.84 -10.39
N VAL A 115 22.33 6.40 -10.90
CA VAL A 115 22.86 5.05 -10.64
C VAL A 115 23.14 4.86 -9.15
N LYS A 116 23.84 5.80 -8.49
CA LYS A 116 24.09 5.74 -7.04
C LYS A 116 22.78 5.66 -6.24
N ARG A 117 21.79 6.47 -6.61
CA ARG A 117 20.46 6.45 -5.96
C ARG A 117 19.76 5.11 -6.16
N ALA A 118 19.76 4.55 -7.35
CA ALA A 118 19.15 3.26 -7.64
C ALA A 118 19.81 2.12 -6.84
N ARG A 119 21.16 2.09 -6.77
CA ARG A 119 21.90 1.11 -5.96
C ARG A 119 21.61 1.27 -4.45
N LEU A 120 21.49 2.50 -3.96
CA LEU A 120 21.04 2.74 -2.58
C LEU A 120 19.66 2.14 -2.33
N CYS A 121 18.70 2.31 -3.26
CA CYS A 121 17.38 1.71 -3.12
C CYS A 121 17.44 0.17 -3.14
N LEU A 122 18.27 -0.43 -3.99
CA LEU A 122 18.48 -1.88 -4.02
C LEU A 122 19.10 -2.39 -2.71
N SER A 123 20.07 -1.66 -2.16
CA SER A 123 20.67 -1.99 -0.86
C SER A 123 19.65 -1.98 0.28
N ARG A 124 18.71 -1.02 0.29
CA ARG A 124 17.64 -0.93 1.30
C ARG A 124 16.66 -2.12 1.28
N VAL A 125 16.62 -2.86 0.19
CA VAL A 125 15.78 -4.05 0.03
C VAL A 125 16.59 -5.34 -0.04
N ASP A 126 17.86 -5.33 0.42
CA ASP A 126 18.78 -6.47 0.45
C ASP A 126 18.99 -7.15 -0.93
N LEU A 127 19.17 -6.34 -1.98
CA LEU A 127 19.42 -6.80 -3.35
C LEU A 127 20.77 -6.31 -3.90
N ASN A 128 21.84 -6.33 -3.07
CA ASN A 128 23.17 -5.98 -3.53
C ASN A 128 23.69 -7.01 -4.54
N GLY A 129 24.39 -6.53 -5.58
CA GLY A 129 25.04 -7.39 -6.58
C GLY A 129 24.09 -8.07 -7.56
N THR A 130 22.89 -7.52 -7.73
CA THR A 130 21.89 -8.05 -8.69
C THR A 130 21.64 -7.11 -9.88
N ASP A 131 22.43 -6.07 -10.01
CA ASP A 131 22.25 -4.96 -10.95
C ASP A 131 21.95 -5.41 -12.39
N ASP A 132 22.72 -6.38 -12.89
CA ASP A 132 22.69 -6.84 -14.28
C ASP A 132 21.71 -7.99 -14.53
N LYS A 133 21.05 -8.51 -13.48
CA LYS A 133 20.05 -9.58 -13.63
C LYS A 133 18.75 -9.03 -14.22
N PHE A 134 18.03 -9.87 -14.96
CA PHE A 134 16.72 -9.59 -15.47
C PHE A 134 15.62 -10.17 -14.58
N PRO A 135 14.36 -9.67 -14.65
CA PRO A 135 13.26 -10.18 -13.85
C PRO A 135 13.08 -11.69 -13.91
N GLY A 136 13.27 -12.32 -15.08
CA GLY A 136 13.18 -13.75 -15.26
C GLY A 136 14.28 -14.58 -14.58
N GLU A 137 15.36 -13.95 -14.12
CA GLU A 137 16.51 -14.59 -13.48
C GLU A 137 16.48 -14.49 -11.94
N ILE A 138 15.45 -13.87 -11.38
CA ILE A 138 15.29 -13.64 -9.95
C ILE A 138 13.98 -14.21 -9.43
N SER A 139 13.94 -14.58 -8.15
CA SER A 139 12.74 -15.14 -7.51
C SER A 139 11.60 -14.13 -7.42
N GLY A 140 10.35 -14.61 -7.26
CA GLY A 140 9.18 -13.74 -7.07
C GLY A 140 9.33 -12.77 -5.88
N GLY A 141 9.90 -13.22 -4.76
CA GLY A 141 10.21 -12.35 -3.63
C GLY A 141 11.25 -11.28 -3.96
N MET A 142 12.29 -11.61 -4.76
CA MET A 142 13.25 -10.61 -5.24
C MET A 142 12.58 -9.61 -6.20
N GLN A 143 11.68 -10.06 -7.09
CA GLN A 143 10.93 -9.16 -7.97
C GLN A 143 10.10 -8.15 -7.18
N LYS A 144 9.47 -8.58 -6.07
CA LYS A 144 8.73 -7.68 -5.16
C LYS A 144 9.67 -6.65 -4.52
N ARG A 145 10.85 -7.08 -4.06
CA ARG A 145 11.86 -6.15 -3.51
C ARG A 145 12.36 -5.14 -4.55
N VAL A 146 12.58 -5.55 -5.81
CA VAL A 146 12.91 -4.61 -6.90
C VAL A 146 11.78 -3.61 -7.13
N ALA A 147 10.51 -4.06 -7.08
CA ALA A 147 9.37 -3.17 -7.21
C ALA A 147 9.29 -2.14 -6.05
N ILE A 148 9.61 -2.55 -4.82
CA ILE A 148 9.75 -1.63 -3.67
C ILE A 148 10.88 -0.63 -3.93
N ALA A 149 12.09 -1.09 -4.30
CA ALA A 149 13.23 -0.23 -4.59
C ALA A 149 12.91 0.81 -5.69
N ARG A 150 12.21 0.38 -6.76
CA ARG A 150 11.73 1.28 -7.82
C ARG A 150 10.73 2.31 -7.30
N ALA A 151 9.79 1.90 -6.45
CA ALA A 151 8.76 2.78 -5.92
C ALA A 151 9.32 3.88 -5.02
N ILE A 152 10.43 3.60 -4.29
CA ILE A 152 11.07 4.58 -3.40
C ILE A 152 12.19 5.40 -4.06
N ALA A 153 12.50 5.16 -5.34
CA ALA A 153 13.63 5.79 -6.02
C ALA A 153 13.54 7.32 -6.03
N LEU A 154 12.34 7.87 -6.25
CA LEU A 154 12.06 9.31 -6.26
C LEU A 154 11.81 9.92 -4.86
N GLN A 155 12.06 9.18 -3.78
CA GLN A 155 11.77 9.64 -2.40
C GLN A 155 10.31 10.10 -2.23
N PRO A 156 9.34 9.21 -2.45
CA PRO A 156 7.93 9.60 -2.43
C PRO A 156 7.49 10.00 -1.01
N LYS A 157 6.50 10.91 -0.94
CA LYS A 157 5.79 11.22 0.31
C LYS A 157 4.65 10.23 0.58
N TYR A 158 4.16 9.57 -0.47
CA TYR A 158 3.04 8.64 -0.43
C TYR A 158 3.42 7.36 -1.13
N LEU A 159 3.23 6.22 -0.47
CA LEU A 159 3.50 4.90 -1.03
C LEU A 159 2.22 4.08 -1.04
N PHE A 160 1.88 3.54 -2.20
CA PHE A 160 0.69 2.71 -2.41
C PHE A 160 1.12 1.27 -2.73
N CYS A 161 0.64 0.30 -1.96
CA CYS A 161 0.97 -1.11 -2.09
C CYS A 161 -0.32 -1.91 -2.31
N ASP A 162 -0.56 -2.38 -3.54
CA ASP A 162 -1.74 -3.19 -3.87
C ASP A 162 -1.37 -4.68 -3.79
N GLU A 163 -1.76 -5.34 -2.71
CA GLU A 163 -1.48 -6.74 -2.39
C GLU A 163 0.01 -7.13 -2.58
N PRO A 164 0.95 -6.47 -1.87
CA PRO A 164 2.38 -6.62 -2.11
C PRO A 164 2.87 -8.06 -1.89
N ASN A 165 2.21 -8.84 -1.02
CA ASN A 165 2.58 -10.20 -0.64
C ASN A 165 1.92 -11.29 -1.49
N SER A 166 1.05 -10.92 -2.44
CA SER A 166 0.32 -11.90 -3.25
C SER A 166 1.29 -12.83 -3.99
N GLY A 167 1.05 -14.15 -3.86
CA GLY A 167 1.82 -15.19 -4.52
C GLY A 167 3.16 -15.53 -3.85
N LEU A 168 3.42 -15.03 -2.65
CA LEU A 168 4.61 -15.36 -1.87
C LEU A 168 4.30 -16.39 -0.77
N ASP A 169 5.33 -17.12 -0.34
CA ASP A 169 5.24 -17.96 0.85
C ASP A 169 5.17 -17.10 2.13
N PRO A 170 4.65 -17.65 3.26
CA PRO A 170 4.42 -16.87 4.48
C PRO A 170 5.68 -16.19 5.04
N LYS A 171 6.85 -16.85 4.95
CA LYS A 171 8.12 -16.29 5.45
C LYS A 171 8.57 -15.11 4.61
N THR A 172 8.49 -15.22 3.31
CA THR A 172 8.82 -14.12 2.38
C THR A 172 7.84 -12.96 2.51
N SER A 173 6.55 -13.23 2.76
CA SER A 173 5.52 -12.21 3.00
C SER A 173 5.85 -11.34 4.20
N ILE A 174 6.26 -11.94 5.33
CA ILE A 174 6.67 -11.21 6.54
C ILE A 174 7.85 -10.26 6.22
N VAL A 175 8.84 -10.74 5.47
CA VAL A 175 10.00 -9.89 5.09
C VAL A 175 9.58 -8.70 4.23
N ILE A 176 8.63 -8.87 3.32
CA ILE A 176 8.09 -7.76 2.50
C ILE A 176 7.35 -6.74 3.39
N ASP A 177 6.54 -7.22 4.33
CA ASP A 177 5.82 -6.36 5.28
C ASP A 177 6.79 -5.55 6.15
N GLU A 178 7.81 -6.20 6.71
CA GLU A 178 8.84 -5.54 7.51
C GLU A 178 9.62 -4.49 6.71
N LEU A 179 9.97 -4.77 5.44
CA LEU A 179 10.60 -3.80 4.55
C LEU A 179 9.71 -2.59 4.29
N ILE A 180 8.42 -2.79 4.00
CA ILE A 180 7.48 -1.70 3.77
C ILE A 180 7.33 -0.86 5.04
N ALA A 181 7.16 -1.49 6.21
CA ALA A 181 7.03 -0.79 7.49
C ALA A 181 8.31 -0.02 7.84
N GLY A 182 9.48 -0.65 7.71
CA GLY A 182 10.78 0.00 7.97
C GLY A 182 10.97 1.25 7.11
N ILE A 183 10.77 1.14 5.79
CA ILE A 183 10.86 2.27 4.86
C ILE A 183 9.84 3.38 5.22
N THR A 184 8.62 2.99 5.60
CA THR A 184 7.56 3.92 6.01
C THR A 184 8.00 4.78 7.19
N HIS A 185 8.55 4.16 8.22
CA HIS A 185 8.98 4.85 9.44
C HIS A 185 10.26 5.68 9.21
N GLU A 186 11.28 5.11 8.56
CA GLU A 186 12.55 5.78 8.30
C GLU A 186 12.40 7.06 7.48
N ASP A 187 11.59 7.01 6.42
CA ASP A 187 11.39 8.12 5.48
C ASP A 187 10.14 8.96 5.82
N ASN A 188 9.40 8.65 6.91
CA ASN A 188 8.16 9.30 7.33
C ASN A 188 7.10 9.37 6.20
N ILE A 189 6.96 8.27 5.45
CA ILE A 189 6.04 8.16 4.30
C ILE A 189 4.62 7.89 4.79
N THR A 190 3.60 8.44 4.11
CA THR A 190 2.22 7.94 4.25
C THR A 190 2.07 6.71 3.38
N THR A 191 2.18 5.52 3.98
CA THR A 191 2.05 4.26 3.24
C THR A 191 0.64 3.71 3.35
N ILE A 192 0.05 3.33 2.22
CA ILE A 192 -1.26 2.67 2.15
C ILE A 192 -1.07 1.28 1.54
N VAL A 193 -1.43 0.25 2.31
CA VAL A 193 -1.36 -1.14 1.88
C VAL A 193 -2.77 -1.70 1.74
N ASN A 194 -3.14 -2.13 0.54
CA ASN A 194 -4.34 -2.93 0.32
C ASN A 194 -3.97 -4.40 0.52
N THR A 195 -4.60 -5.08 1.46
CA THR A 195 -4.33 -6.49 1.73
C THR A 195 -5.57 -7.23 2.25
N HIS A 196 -5.58 -8.55 2.07
CA HIS A 196 -6.49 -9.49 2.72
C HIS A 196 -5.72 -10.51 3.59
N ASP A 197 -4.40 -10.37 3.69
CA ASP A 197 -3.56 -11.24 4.52
C ASP A 197 -3.61 -10.80 5.98
N MET A 198 -4.10 -11.68 6.85
CA MET A 198 -4.21 -11.41 8.28
C MET A 198 -2.85 -11.29 8.98
N ASN A 199 -1.80 -11.92 8.45
CA ASN A 199 -0.46 -11.74 9.00
C ASN A 199 0.02 -10.29 8.82
N SER A 200 -0.19 -9.72 7.63
CA SER A 200 0.10 -8.29 7.37
C SER A 200 -0.75 -7.39 8.27
N VAL A 201 -2.06 -7.70 8.41
CA VAL A 201 -2.97 -6.92 9.26
C VAL A 201 -2.48 -6.88 10.71
N MET A 202 -2.12 -8.02 11.27
CA MET A 202 -1.66 -8.13 12.66
C MET A 202 -0.22 -7.65 12.85
N GLY A 203 0.64 -7.81 11.82
CA GLY A 203 2.05 -7.46 11.88
C GLY A 203 2.33 -5.96 11.74
N ILE A 204 1.76 -5.33 10.73
CA ILE A 204 2.09 -3.95 10.35
C ILE A 204 0.91 -2.96 10.33
N GLY A 205 -0.30 -3.38 10.76
CA GLY A 205 -1.50 -2.55 10.71
C GLY A 205 -1.57 -1.50 11.82
N GLU A 206 -0.98 -0.32 11.62
CA GLU A 206 -1.00 0.77 12.60
C GLU A 206 -2.27 1.63 12.52
N ASN A 207 -2.79 1.83 11.31
CA ASN A 207 -4.09 2.47 11.05
C ASN A 207 -4.82 1.63 10.00
N ILE A 208 -5.92 1.02 10.35
CA ILE A 208 -6.64 0.05 9.54
C ILE A 208 -8.03 0.58 9.23
N ILE A 209 -8.42 0.50 7.96
CA ILE A 209 -9.76 0.83 7.49
C ILE A 209 -10.38 -0.42 6.89
N PHE A 210 -11.48 -0.87 7.49
CA PHE A 210 -12.23 -2.02 6.99
C PHE A 210 -13.32 -1.57 6.01
N ILE A 211 -13.26 -2.09 4.79
CA ILE A 211 -14.23 -1.81 3.72
C ILE A 211 -15.16 -3.01 3.56
N CYS A 212 -16.45 -2.76 3.77
CA CYS A 212 -17.52 -3.71 3.54
C CYS A 212 -18.58 -3.09 2.63
N GLU A 213 -18.99 -3.79 1.58
CA GLU A 213 -20.00 -3.35 0.62
C GLU A 213 -19.86 -1.91 0.09
N GLY A 214 -18.60 -1.50 -0.11
CA GLY A 214 -18.23 -0.17 -0.59
C GLY A 214 -18.28 0.94 0.46
N ARG A 215 -18.39 0.62 1.75
CA ARG A 215 -18.41 1.57 2.88
C ARG A 215 -17.22 1.32 3.81
N ALA A 216 -16.70 2.37 4.42
CA ALA A 216 -15.75 2.25 5.54
C ALA A 216 -16.57 2.00 6.82
N GLU A 217 -16.60 0.75 7.28
CA GLU A 217 -17.42 0.35 8.43
C GLU A 217 -16.67 0.39 9.75
N TRP A 218 -15.35 0.34 9.70
CA TRP A 218 -14.54 0.38 10.91
C TRP A 218 -13.16 0.99 10.63
N THR A 219 -12.61 1.65 11.65
CA THR A 219 -11.26 2.20 11.66
C THR A 219 -10.64 1.97 13.03
N GLY A 220 -9.39 1.56 13.07
CA GLY A 220 -8.62 1.32 14.29
C GLY A 220 -7.22 0.80 13.96
N SER A 221 -6.52 0.22 14.92
CA SER A 221 -5.22 -0.41 14.75
C SER A 221 -5.30 -1.94 14.87
N ASN A 222 -4.18 -2.64 14.60
CA ASN A 222 -4.07 -4.07 14.86
C ASN A 222 -4.30 -4.43 16.36
N LYS A 223 -4.08 -3.50 17.27
CA LYS A 223 -4.36 -3.68 18.72
C LYS A 223 -5.86 -3.63 19.01
N ASP A 224 -6.61 -2.82 18.26
CA ASP A 224 -8.04 -2.60 18.47
C ASP A 224 -8.90 -3.70 17.84
N ILE A 225 -8.35 -4.45 16.88
CA ILE A 225 -9.06 -5.50 16.14
C ILE A 225 -9.63 -6.58 17.06
N MET A 226 -8.84 -6.99 18.06
CA MET A 226 -9.25 -8.05 19.00
C MET A 226 -10.44 -7.63 19.86
N ASP A 227 -10.70 -6.34 20.00
CA ASP A 227 -11.74 -5.74 20.83
C ASP A 227 -12.86 -5.12 20.01
N THR A 228 -12.91 -5.41 18.72
CA THR A 228 -13.96 -4.86 17.84
C THR A 228 -15.34 -5.39 18.23
N ASN A 229 -16.34 -4.52 18.10
CA ASN A 229 -17.76 -4.87 18.19
C ASN A 229 -18.44 -4.87 16.81
N ASN A 230 -17.67 -4.69 15.72
CA ASN A 230 -18.18 -4.73 14.36
C ASN A 230 -18.29 -6.18 13.89
N LYS A 231 -19.51 -6.69 13.75
CA LYS A 231 -19.76 -8.08 13.38
C LYS A 231 -19.19 -8.46 12.02
N ASN A 232 -19.26 -7.57 11.03
CA ASN A 232 -18.72 -7.83 9.68
C ASN A 232 -17.21 -7.96 9.71
N LEU A 233 -16.55 -7.15 10.55
CA LEU A 233 -15.10 -7.23 10.76
C LEU A 233 -14.74 -8.50 11.53
N GLU A 234 -15.49 -8.87 12.58
CA GLU A 234 -15.28 -10.13 13.30
C GLU A 234 -15.40 -11.34 12.38
N ASP A 235 -16.45 -11.41 11.58
CA ASP A 235 -16.68 -12.49 10.61
C ASP A 235 -15.57 -12.55 9.56
N PHE A 236 -15.00 -11.41 9.17
CA PHE A 236 -13.90 -11.34 8.21
C PHE A 236 -12.56 -11.80 8.83
N ILE A 237 -12.19 -11.31 10.01
CA ILE A 237 -10.89 -11.58 10.63
C ILE A 237 -10.85 -12.98 11.23
N PHE A 238 -11.88 -13.34 12.00
CA PHE A 238 -11.94 -14.63 12.71
C PHE A 238 -12.60 -15.74 11.86
N ALA A 239 -12.50 -15.65 10.53
CA ALA A 239 -12.95 -16.70 9.63
C ALA A 239 -12.18 -18.02 9.82
N SER A 240 -10.88 -17.96 10.19
CA SER A 240 -10.07 -19.15 10.45
C SER A 240 -10.20 -19.66 11.89
N ASP A 241 -10.10 -20.97 12.09
CA ASP A 241 -10.20 -21.59 13.43
C ASP A 241 -9.06 -21.14 14.35
N ILE A 242 -7.87 -20.90 13.80
CA ILE A 242 -6.70 -20.41 14.57
C ILE A 242 -7.01 -19.06 15.19
N LEU A 243 -7.45 -18.08 14.39
CA LEU A 243 -7.76 -16.74 14.88
C LEU A 243 -8.97 -16.73 15.83
N ARG A 244 -9.97 -17.60 15.63
CA ARG A 244 -11.06 -17.80 16.59
C ARG A 244 -10.56 -18.31 17.94
N HIS A 245 -9.57 -19.21 17.94
CA HIS A 245 -8.99 -19.70 19.19
C HIS A 245 -8.23 -18.59 19.93
N VAL A 246 -7.42 -17.83 19.22
CA VAL A 246 -6.70 -16.67 19.77
C VAL A 246 -7.67 -15.64 20.37
N LYS A 247 -8.77 -15.33 19.68
CA LYS A 247 -9.83 -14.43 20.20
C LYS A 247 -10.42 -14.96 21.52
N LYS A 248 -10.78 -16.26 21.58
CA LYS A 248 -11.33 -16.87 22.80
C LYS A 248 -10.35 -16.81 23.99
N GLU A 249 -9.06 -17.00 23.74
CA GLU A 249 -8.04 -16.86 24.80
C GLU A 249 -7.90 -15.41 25.26
N HIS A 250 -7.89 -14.46 24.31
CA HIS A 250 -7.86 -13.04 24.62
C HIS A 250 -9.04 -12.63 25.51
N ASP A 251 -10.25 -13.03 25.15
CA ASP A 251 -11.47 -12.71 25.90
C ASP A 251 -11.48 -13.33 27.30
N ARG A 252 -10.91 -14.55 27.48
CA ARG A 252 -10.73 -15.19 28.80
C ARG A 252 -9.77 -14.41 29.68
N ASN A 253 -8.66 -13.94 29.12
CA ASN A 253 -7.66 -13.21 29.89
C ASN A 253 -8.12 -11.81 30.34
N LYS A 254 -9.15 -11.25 29.72
CA LYS A 254 -9.79 -9.99 30.15
C LYS A 254 -10.77 -10.13 31.31
N LEU A 255 -11.20 -11.36 31.59
CA LEU A 255 -12.16 -11.64 32.66
C LEU A 255 -11.47 -11.97 34.00
N ILE A 256 -10.14 -12.01 34.03
CA ILE A 256 -9.28 -12.22 35.20
C ILE A 256 -8.66 -10.89 35.63
#